data_c527cb894ade027acb9901e3a58ba320
#
_entry.id   c527cb894ade027acb9901e3a58ba320
#
_cell.length_a   1.000
_cell.length_b   1.000
_cell.length_c   1.000
_cell.angle_alpha   90.00
_cell.angle_beta   90.00
_cell.angle_gamma   90.00
#
_symmetry.space_group_name_H-M   'P 1'
#
loop_
_entity.id
_entity.type
_entity.pdbx_description
1 polymer ?
#
loop_
_entity_poly.entity_id
_entity_poly.type
_entity_poly.pdbx_seq_one_letter_code
_entity_poly.pdbx_strand_id
1 'polypeptide(L)'
;NIHRGVHTLAEEATALYEGAREKIANFINAASAKQIIYTRNTTESINLVAYSWARANLKQNDLVILTEMEHHSNIVPWHMLQAERGIELEFIPVTEDGLLDLDVYRSLLDRTPKLVSFAHMSNVLGTINPAAEIIRLAHEAGAVTLVDAAQSVPHLKVDVQALDADFFAFSAHKMCGPTGIGVLYGKAELLETMPPFLGGGDMIKEVKLRSFRPNTLPHKFEAGTPAIAEAIGFGAAVDYLSAVGMDAISAYEHEITEYALERLEEIPGIKVFGPSVDKKGGVASFTFDGVHPHDVAQILDRDGIAVRAGHHCAQPLHEKFGIPATSRASFYLYNTREEVDMLVNGIYKVKELFG
;
A
#
# COMPACT_ATOMS: atom_id res chain seq x y z
N ASN A 1 2.58 6.86 -30.20
CA ASN A 1 2.47 7.45 -28.88
C ASN A 1 1.03 7.91 -28.64
N ILE A 2 0.53 7.67 -27.43
CA ILE A 2 -0.81 8.09 -27.00
C ILE A 2 -0.97 9.62 -27.03
N HIS A 3 -2.22 10.10 -27.11
CA HIS A 3 -2.67 11.50 -27.03
C HIS A 3 -2.14 12.46 -28.11
N ARG A 4 -1.06 12.13 -28.86
CA ARG A 4 -0.38 13.03 -29.81
C ARG A 4 -0.40 12.57 -31.24
N GLY A 5 -0.70 11.31 -31.51
CA GLY A 5 -0.77 10.78 -32.87
C GLY A 5 -2.16 10.92 -33.45
N VAL A 6 -2.23 11.30 -34.73
CA VAL A 6 -3.48 11.36 -35.52
C VAL A 6 -3.58 10.16 -36.46
N HIS A 7 -3.08 9.01 -36.06
CA HIS A 7 -3.12 7.77 -36.83
C HIS A 7 -3.70 6.62 -36.00
N THR A 8 -4.27 5.63 -36.67
CA THR A 8 -5.02 4.52 -36.07
C THR A 8 -4.33 3.87 -34.86
N LEU A 9 -3.01 3.56 -34.98
CA LEU A 9 -2.29 2.93 -33.86
C LEU A 9 -2.19 3.83 -32.61
N ALA A 10 -2.12 5.16 -32.79
CA ALA A 10 -2.11 6.07 -31.65
C ALA A 10 -3.49 6.18 -30.98
N GLU A 11 -4.55 6.17 -31.79
CA GLU A 11 -5.92 6.17 -31.29
C GLU A 11 -6.24 4.88 -30.52
N GLU A 12 -5.88 3.72 -31.07
CA GLU A 12 -6.03 2.42 -30.40
C GLU A 12 -5.25 2.37 -29.08
N ALA A 13 -3.96 2.79 -29.08
CA ALA A 13 -3.15 2.81 -27.88
C ALA A 13 -3.70 3.79 -26.83
N THR A 14 -4.23 4.95 -27.24
CA THR A 14 -4.88 5.90 -26.33
C THR A 14 -6.15 5.30 -25.72
N ALA A 15 -6.97 4.65 -26.53
CA ALA A 15 -8.19 4.01 -26.05
C ALA A 15 -7.89 2.90 -25.01
N LEU A 16 -6.86 2.08 -25.25
CA LEU A 16 -6.43 1.06 -24.31
C LEU A 16 -5.88 1.66 -22.99
N TYR A 17 -5.08 2.71 -23.10
CA TYR A 17 -4.47 3.38 -21.96
C TYR A 17 -5.53 4.05 -21.06
N GLU A 18 -6.44 4.83 -21.63
CA GLU A 18 -7.50 5.48 -20.88
C GLU A 18 -8.57 4.47 -20.42
N GLY A 19 -8.86 3.45 -21.22
CA GLY A 19 -9.73 2.34 -20.81
C GLY A 19 -9.20 1.58 -19.60
N ALA A 20 -7.88 1.43 -19.46
CA ALA A 20 -7.25 0.85 -18.27
C ALA A 20 -7.50 1.74 -17.02
N ARG A 21 -7.42 3.07 -17.17
CA ARG A 21 -7.74 4.02 -16.09
C ARG A 21 -9.19 3.91 -15.63
N GLU A 22 -10.13 3.78 -16.57
CA GLU A 22 -11.54 3.57 -16.27
C GLU A 22 -11.78 2.25 -15.51
N LYS A 23 -11.13 1.16 -15.92
CA LYS A 23 -11.19 -0.13 -15.22
C LYS A 23 -10.70 -0.02 -13.77
N ILE A 24 -9.57 0.66 -13.56
CA ILE A 24 -9.01 0.88 -12.23
C ILE A 24 -9.96 1.74 -11.38
N ALA A 25 -10.55 2.80 -11.94
CA ALA A 25 -11.52 3.64 -11.25
C ALA A 25 -12.74 2.81 -10.79
N ASN A 26 -13.27 1.99 -11.68
CA ASN A 26 -14.40 1.10 -11.36
C ASN A 26 -14.03 0.04 -10.32
N PHE A 27 -12.81 -0.50 -10.37
CA PHE A 27 -12.34 -1.55 -9.46
C PHE A 27 -12.32 -1.10 -8.00
N ILE A 28 -11.97 0.16 -7.75
CA ILE A 28 -11.98 0.76 -6.40
C ILE A 28 -13.21 1.61 -6.11
N ASN A 29 -14.20 1.61 -7.01
CA ASN A 29 -15.41 2.43 -6.96
C ASN A 29 -15.12 3.93 -6.84
N ALA A 30 -14.16 4.46 -7.60
CA ALA A 30 -13.94 5.90 -7.72
C ALA A 30 -15.06 6.55 -8.55
N ALA A 31 -15.48 7.77 -8.20
CA ALA A 31 -16.56 8.48 -8.89
C ALA A 31 -16.20 8.88 -10.33
N SER A 32 -14.91 8.98 -10.66
CA SER A 32 -14.42 9.34 -11.99
C SER A 32 -12.99 8.85 -12.22
N ALA A 33 -12.70 8.44 -13.44
CA ALA A 33 -11.33 8.14 -13.88
C ALA A 33 -10.36 9.34 -13.73
N LYS A 34 -10.85 10.58 -13.67
CA LYS A 34 -10.05 11.78 -13.40
C LYS A 34 -9.42 11.80 -12.00
N GLN A 35 -9.92 10.97 -11.09
CA GLN A 35 -9.40 10.81 -9.73
C GLN A 35 -8.28 9.77 -9.66
N ILE A 36 -7.95 9.12 -10.76
CA ILE A 36 -6.90 8.10 -10.88
C ILE A 36 -5.67 8.73 -11.53
N ILE A 37 -4.62 8.91 -10.74
CA ILE A 37 -3.33 9.43 -11.19
C ILE A 37 -2.35 8.27 -11.31
N TYR A 38 -1.77 8.07 -12.48
CA TYR A 38 -0.71 7.09 -12.68
C TYR A 38 0.59 7.58 -12.06
N THR A 39 1.23 6.71 -11.33
CA THR A 39 2.55 6.88 -10.71
C THR A 39 3.39 5.65 -11.00
N ARG A 40 4.65 5.62 -10.58
CA ARG A 40 5.50 4.41 -10.73
C ARG A 40 5.15 3.31 -9.74
N ASN A 41 4.62 3.66 -8.57
CA ASN A 41 4.26 2.74 -7.47
C ASN A 41 3.64 3.52 -6.30
N THR A 42 3.20 2.81 -5.25
CA THR A 42 2.67 3.40 -4.01
C THR A 42 3.65 4.41 -3.37
N THR A 43 4.95 4.13 -3.39
CA THR A 43 5.96 5.05 -2.83
C THR A 43 5.91 6.41 -3.52
N GLU A 44 5.83 6.44 -4.85
CA GLU A 44 5.71 7.70 -5.60
C GLU A 44 4.36 8.37 -5.34
N SER A 45 3.28 7.60 -5.22
CA SER A 45 1.95 8.13 -4.86
C SER A 45 1.95 8.87 -3.53
N ILE A 46 2.54 8.28 -2.49
CA ILE A 46 2.69 8.92 -1.18
C ILE A 46 3.59 10.16 -1.26
N ASN A 47 4.72 10.06 -1.99
CA ASN A 47 5.58 11.22 -2.22
C ASN A 47 4.88 12.34 -2.98
N LEU A 48 4.01 12.03 -3.95
CA LEU A 48 3.22 13.03 -4.65
C LEU A 48 2.33 13.81 -3.67
N VAL A 49 1.66 13.13 -2.74
CA VAL A 49 0.88 13.81 -1.69
C VAL A 49 1.78 14.66 -0.80
N ALA A 50 2.92 14.14 -0.36
CA ALA A 50 3.88 14.87 0.49
C ALA A 50 4.46 16.10 -0.22
N TYR A 51 4.88 15.98 -1.47
CA TYR A 51 5.51 17.05 -2.24
C TYR A 51 4.55 18.07 -2.82
N SER A 52 3.34 17.66 -3.15
CA SER A 52 2.34 18.54 -3.73
C SER A 52 1.37 19.07 -2.68
N TRP A 53 0.49 18.20 -2.14
CA TRP A 53 -0.52 18.60 -1.18
C TRP A 53 0.08 19.10 0.12
N ALA A 54 0.95 18.33 0.77
CA ALA A 54 1.44 18.65 2.09
C ALA A 54 2.31 19.91 2.11
N ARG A 55 3.21 20.08 1.13
CA ARG A 55 4.00 21.32 1.00
C ARG A 55 3.15 22.57 0.78
N ALA A 56 1.99 22.47 0.15
CA ALA A 56 1.11 23.61 -0.08
C ALA A 56 0.23 23.94 1.14
N ASN A 57 -0.09 22.94 1.96
CA ASN A 57 -1.10 23.06 3.02
C ASN A 57 -0.53 22.99 4.44
N LEU A 58 0.64 22.38 4.65
CA LEU A 58 1.23 22.22 5.98
C LEU A 58 2.26 23.31 6.29
N LYS A 59 2.26 23.76 7.54
CA LYS A 59 3.15 24.78 8.11
C LYS A 59 3.92 24.18 9.28
N GLN A 60 4.87 24.95 9.81
CA GLN A 60 5.59 24.61 11.04
C GLN A 60 4.60 24.34 12.18
N ASN A 61 4.86 23.28 12.95
CA ASN A 61 4.04 22.76 14.05
C ASN A 61 2.67 22.19 13.66
N ASP A 62 2.33 22.10 12.37
CA ASP A 62 1.15 21.32 11.96
C ASP A 62 1.43 19.82 12.22
N LEU A 63 0.44 19.15 12.82
CA LEU A 63 0.54 17.75 13.21
C LEU A 63 0.14 16.82 12.06
N VAL A 64 1.00 15.83 11.80
CA VAL A 64 0.72 14.65 10.96
C VAL A 64 0.75 13.41 11.83
N ILE A 65 -0.30 12.61 11.78
CA ILE A 65 -0.40 11.33 12.50
C ILE A 65 -0.11 10.19 11.53
N LEU A 66 0.78 9.29 11.94
CA LEU A 66 1.13 8.04 11.28
C LEU A 66 0.82 6.86 12.21
N THR A 67 1.20 5.63 11.82
CA THR A 67 1.15 4.48 12.72
C THR A 67 2.53 3.84 12.90
N GLU A 68 2.75 3.12 14.00
CA GLU A 68 3.99 2.37 14.22
C GLU A 68 4.17 1.19 13.26
N MET A 69 3.14 0.78 12.51
CA MET A 69 3.21 -0.35 11.58
C MET A 69 3.45 0.05 10.12
N GLU A 70 3.74 1.32 9.85
CA GLU A 70 3.90 1.82 8.49
C GLU A 70 5.09 1.19 7.76
N HIS A 71 4.89 0.95 6.46
CA HIS A 71 5.99 0.74 5.54
C HIS A 71 6.85 2.02 5.44
N HIS A 72 8.16 1.89 5.24
CA HIS A 72 9.08 3.04 5.12
C HIS A 72 8.61 4.08 4.09
N SER A 73 7.91 3.67 3.03
CA SER A 73 7.32 4.58 2.04
C SER A 73 6.33 5.57 2.63
N ASN A 74 5.69 5.22 3.75
CA ASN A 74 4.72 6.08 4.44
C ASN A 74 5.26 6.65 5.76
N ILE A 75 6.58 6.62 5.96
CA ILE A 75 7.27 7.28 7.08
C ILE A 75 8.28 8.30 6.54
N VAL A 76 9.20 7.86 5.68
CA VAL A 76 10.35 8.66 5.23
C VAL A 76 9.95 9.97 4.55
N PRO A 77 8.93 10.05 3.68
CA PRO A 77 8.51 11.33 3.09
C PRO A 77 8.09 12.37 4.15
N TRP A 78 7.48 11.91 5.25
CA TRP A 78 7.07 12.78 6.36
C TRP A 78 8.26 13.24 7.21
N HIS A 79 9.26 12.39 7.45
CA HIS A 79 10.55 12.82 8.06
C HIS A 79 11.24 13.89 7.21
N MET A 80 11.25 13.71 5.87
CA MET A 80 11.80 14.73 4.97
C MET A 80 11.05 16.06 5.08
N LEU A 81 9.71 15.99 5.13
CA LEU A 81 8.89 17.18 5.28
C LEU A 81 9.03 17.82 6.67
N GLN A 82 9.19 17.02 7.73
CA GLN A 82 9.51 17.51 9.07
C GLN A 82 10.81 18.29 9.07
N ALA A 83 11.85 17.76 8.47
CA ALA A 83 13.15 18.44 8.37
C ALA A 83 13.06 19.74 7.52
N GLU A 84 12.21 19.76 6.47
CA GLU A 84 12.05 20.90 5.57
C GLU A 84 11.14 22.00 6.15
N ARG A 85 10.03 21.61 6.79
CA ARG A 85 8.93 22.51 7.16
C ARG A 85 8.70 22.66 8.66
N GLY A 86 9.30 21.78 9.47
CA GLY A 86 9.10 21.78 10.92
C GLY A 86 7.70 21.32 11.34
N ILE A 87 7.07 20.41 10.59
CA ILE A 87 5.84 19.76 11.01
C ILE A 87 6.11 18.83 12.19
N GLU A 88 5.07 18.50 12.94
CA GLU A 88 5.13 17.52 14.02
C GLU A 88 4.64 16.16 13.53
N LEU A 89 5.30 15.09 13.98
CA LEU A 89 4.89 13.71 13.70
C LEU A 89 4.54 13.01 15.00
N GLU A 90 3.38 12.36 15.03
CA GLU A 90 2.94 11.48 16.09
C GLU A 90 2.54 10.13 15.52
N PHE A 91 2.61 9.09 16.35
CA PHE A 91 2.39 7.73 15.91
C PHE A 91 1.32 7.06 16.76
N ILE A 92 0.34 6.43 16.08
CA ILE A 92 -0.62 5.54 16.73
C ILE A 92 0.15 4.25 17.10
N PRO A 93 0.20 3.89 18.39
CA PRO A 93 0.94 2.70 18.82
C PRO A 93 0.31 1.41 18.29
N VAL A 94 1.15 0.38 18.18
CA VAL A 94 0.71 -1.00 17.94
C VAL A 94 0.68 -1.74 19.27
N THR A 95 -0.44 -2.42 19.55
CA THR A 95 -0.61 -3.28 20.73
C THR A 95 0.21 -4.57 20.60
N GLU A 96 0.35 -5.33 21.70
CA GLU A 96 1.03 -6.63 21.69
C GLU A 96 0.37 -7.63 20.72
N ASP A 97 -0.95 -7.52 20.52
CA ASP A 97 -1.72 -8.33 19.57
C ASP A 97 -1.57 -7.86 18.11
N GLY A 98 -0.76 -6.83 17.85
CA GLY A 98 -0.51 -6.32 16.50
C GLY A 98 -1.65 -5.46 15.93
N LEU A 99 -2.53 -4.90 16.77
CA LEU A 99 -3.59 -3.97 16.38
C LEU A 99 -3.19 -2.52 16.68
N LEU A 100 -3.84 -1.55 16.04
CA LEU A 100 -3.68 -0.15 16.40
C LEU A 100 -4.41 0.19 17.71
N ASP A 101 -3.77 0.97 18.59
CA ASP A 101 -4.38 1.52 19.79
C ASP A 101 -5.28 2.71 19.41
N LEU A 102 -6.56 2.44 19.23
CA LEU A 102 -7.54 3.46 18.85
C LEU A 102 -7.88 4.44 19.98
N ASP A 103 -7.60 4.13 21.25
CA ASP A 103 -7.82 5.07 22.34
C ASP A 103 -6.72 6.14 22.35
N VAL A 104 -5.47 5.74 22.10
CA VAL A 104 -4.38 6.70 21.87
C VAL A 104 -4.65 7.51 20.60
N TYR A 105 -5.15 6.88 19.53
CA TYR A 105 -5.54 7.61 18.32
C TYR A 105 -6.55 8.72 18.60
N ARG A 106 -7.64 8.43 19.34
CA ARG A 106 -8.64 9.44 19.73
C ARG A 106 -8.01 10.59 20.50
N SER A 107 -7.09 10.29 21.43
CA SER A 107 -6.38 11.33 22.20
C SER A 107 -5.48 12.20 21.32
N LEU A 108 -4.85 11.62 20.29
CA LEU A 108 -4.04 12.38 19.33
C LEU A 108 -4.88 13.32 18.46
N LEU A 109 -6.13 12.94 18.14
CA LEU A 109 -7.05 13.77 17.36
C LEU A 109 -7.45 15.08 18.08
N ASP A 110 -7.45 15.11 19.43
CA ASP A 110 -7.70 16.34 20.21
C ASP A 110 -6.66 17.42 19.92
N ARG A 111 -5.48 17.07 19.38
CA ARG A 111 -4.44 18.01 18.95
C ARG A 111 -4.67 18.58 17.55
N THR A 112 -5.83 18.32 16.94
CA THR A 112 -6.24 18.85 15.62
C THR A 112 -5.22 18.62 14.50
N PRO A 113 -4.89 17.35 14.18
CA PRO A 113 -3.97 17.01 13.10
C PRO A 113 -4.46 17.58 11.76
N LYS A 114 -3.53 17.80 10.83
CA LYS A 114 -3.85 18.22 9.47
C LYS A 114 -3.91 17.05 8.50
N LEU A 115 -3.18 15.96 8.83
CA LEU A 115 -3.16 14.74 8.04
C LEU A 115 -3.09 13.53 8.96
N VAL A 116 -3.83 12.49 8.61
CA VAL A 116 -3.67 11.13 9.14
C VAL A 116 -3.30 10.22 7.98
N SER A 117 -2.09 9.63 8.02
CA SER A 117 -1.62 8.70 6.99
C SER A 117 -1.37 7.33 7.60
N PHE A 118 -1.99 6.28 7.04
CA PHE A 118 -1.94 4.95 7.64
C PHE A 118 -2.03 3.83 6.61
N ALA A 119 -1.43 2.69 6.94
CA ALA A 119 -1.58 1.47 6.15
C ALA A 119 -2.97 0.85 6.40
N HIS A 120 -3.72 0.58 5.32
CA HIS A 120 -4.99 -0.15 5.43
C HIS A 120 -4.76 -1.61 5.85
N MET A 121 -3.68 -2.21 5.36
CA MET A 121 -3.24 -3.55 5.74
C MET A 121 -1.72 -3.58 5.92
N SER A 122 -1.25 -4.07 7.07
CA SER A 122 0.17 -4.19 7.37
C SER A 122 0.86 -5.22 6.49
N ASN A 123 1.98 -4.85 5.90
CA ASN A 123 2.80 -5.77 5.11
C ASN A 123 3.67 -6.72 5.97
N VAL A 124 3.70 -6.54 7.27
CA VAL A 124 4.42 -7.40 8.23
C VAL A 124 3.45 -8.26 9.03
N LEU A 125 2.51 -7.63 9.72
CA LEU A 125 1.59 -8.31 10.63
C LEU A 125 0.38 -8.90 9.91
N GLY A 126 0.10 -8.42 8.68
CA GLY A 126 -1.14 -8.72 7.98
C GLY A 126 -2.35 -7.98 8.54
N THR A 127 -2.21 -7.26 9.64
CA THR A 127 -3.31 -6.54 10.31
C THR A 127 -4.11 -5.71 9.33
N ILE A 128 -5.41 -5.95 9.26
CA ILE A 128 -6.37 -5.13 8.52
C ILE A 128 -6.92 -4.07 9.46
N ASN A 129 -6.52 -2.82 9.25
CA ASN A 129 -6.93 -1.70 10.08
C ASN A 129 -8.37 -1.27 9.77
N PRO A 130 -9.13 -0.78 10.75
CA PRO A 130 -10.51 -0.33 10.57
C PRO A 130 -10.55 1.04 9.85
N ALA A 131 -10.25 1.03 8.54
CA ALA A 131 -10.05 2.25 7.75
C ALA A 131 -11.25 3.20 7.79
N ALA A 132 -12.47 2.68 7.70
CA ALA A 132 -13.68 3.52 7.76
C ALA A 132 -13.79 4.28 9.09
N GLU A 133 -13.47 3.66 10.23
CA GLU A 133 -13.47 4.32 11.54
C GLU A 133 -12.34 5.35 11.63
N ILE A 134 -11.13 4.99 11.21
CA ILE A 134 -9.96 5.89 11.25
C ILE A 134 -10.22 7.13 10.41
N ILE A 135 -10.73 6.98 9.19
CA ILE A 135 -11.05 8.08 8.27
C ILE A 135 -12.15 8.98 8.87
N ARG A 136 -13.24 8.38 9.34
CA ARG A 136 -14.34 9.13 9.93
C ARG A 136 -13.86 9.99 11.11
N LEU A 137 -13.11 9.43 12.03
CA LEU A 137 -12.56 10.15 13.18
C LEU A 137 -11.57 11.25 12.77
N ALA A 138 -10.72 11.00 11.75
CA ALA A 138 -9.84 12.02 11.20
C ALA A 138 -10.62 13.20 10.62
N HIS A 139 -11.68 12.94 9.85
CA HIS A 139 -12.54 13.99 9.29
C HIS A 139 -13.28 14.78 10.37
N GLU A 140 -13.78 14.13 11.43
CA GLU A 140 -14.39 14.81 12.57
C GLU A 140 -13.41 15.77 13.27
N ALA A 141 -12.10 15.45 13.27
CA ALA A 141 -11.04 16.33 13.75
C ALA A 141 -10.55 17.37 12.71
N GLY A 142 -11.09 17.35 11.49
CA GLY A 142 -10.73 18.26 10.40
C GLY A 142 -9.44 17.90 9.66
N ALA A 143 -8.97 16.65 9.79
CA ALA A 143 -7.79 16.17 9.11
C ALA A 143 -8.12 15.53 7.76
N VAL A 144 -7.22 15.69 6.79
CA VAL A 144 -7.20 14.95 5.53
C VAL A 144 -6.61 13.55 5.78
N THR A 145 -7.00 12.56 4.99
CA THR A 145 -6.52 11.18 5.13
C THR A 145 -5.73 10.72 3.90
N LEU A 146 -4.65 9.97 4.14
CA LEU A 146 -3.92 9.23 3.11
C LEU A 146 -3.81 7.75 3.53
N VAL A 147 -4.34 6.88 2.71
CA VAL A 147 -4.33 5.44 2.96
C VAL A 147 -3.27 4.77 2.10
N ASP A 148 -2.26 4.15 2.73
CA ASP A 148 -1.40 3.19 2.04
C ASP A 148 -2.16 1.87 1.89
N ALA A 149 -2.62 1.63 0.67
CA ALA A 149 -3.43 0.49 0.30
C ALA A 149 -2.65 -0.55 -0.52
N ALA A 150 -1.31 -0.49 -0.47
CA ALA A 150 -0.45 -1.37 -1.23
C ALA A 150 -0.69 -2.86 -0.94
N GLN A 151 -1.18 -3.19 0.25
CA GLN A 151 -1.53 -4.56 0.64
C GLN A 151 -3.04 -4.82 0.63
N SER A 152 -3.90 -3.80 0.74
CA SER A 152 -5.33 -4.04 0.82
C SER A 152 -5.99 -4.20 -0.55
N VAL A 153 -5.64 -3.38 -1.55
CA VAL A 153 -6.26 -3.45 -2.89
C VAL A 153 -6.06 -4.80 -3.57
N PRO A 154 -4.89 -5.49 -3.45
CA PRO A 154 -4.72 -6.83 -3.98
C PRO A 154 -5.64 -7.89 -3.34
N HIS A 155 -5.99 -7.73 -2.07
CA HIS A 155 -6.52 -8.79 -1.22
C HIS A 155 -7.98 -8.56 -0.78
N LEU A 156 -8.44 -7.31 -0.78
CA LEU A 156 -9.75 -6.91 -0.27
C LEU A 156 -10.55 -6.18 -1.33
N LYS A 157 -11.86 -6.32 -1.27
CA LYS A 157 -12.75 -5.43 -2.02
C LYS A 157 -12.69 -4.04 -1.42
N VAL A 158 -12.32 -3.06 -2.23
CA VAL A 158 -12.19 -1.66 -1.82
C VAL A 158 -13.27 -0.81 -2.45
N ASP A 159 -13.85 0.08 -1.66
CA ASP A 159 -14.79 1.12 -2.09
C ASP A 159 -14.34 2.45 -1.50
N VAL A 160 -13.63 3.25 -2.30
CA VAL A 160 -13.08 4.53 -1.83
C VAL A 160 -14.15 5.58 -1.52
N GLN A 161 -15.33 5.47 -2.14
CA GLN A 161 -16.46 6.35 -1.84
C GLN A 161 -17.11 5.98 -0.50
N ALA A 162 -17.33 4.69 -0.24
CA ALA A 162 -17.87 4.22 1.03
C ALA A 162 -16.90 4.48 2.20
N LEU A 163 -15.59 4.38 1.96
CA LEU A 163 -14.55 4.74 2.94
C LEU A 163 -14.45 6.25 3.15
N ASP A 164 -14.93 7.04 2.22
CA ASP A 164 -14.73 8.50 2.16
C ASP A 164 -13.24 8.90 2.19
N ALA A 165 -12.37 8.08 1.55
CA ALA A 165 -10.93 8.30 1.54
C ALA A 165 -10.56 9.56 0.73
N ASP A 166 -9.67 10.40 1.27
CA ASP A 166 -9.20 11.60 0.58
C ASP A 166 -8.11 11.29 -0.43
N PHE A 167 -7.10 10.49 0.00
CA PHE A 167 -6.06 9.92 -0.84
C PHE A 167 -5.92 8.42 -0.58
N PHE A 168 -5.65 7.65 -1.64
CA PHE A 168 -5.53 6.20 -1.55
C PHE A 168 -4.47 5.70 -2.54
N ALA A 169 -3.44 4.99 -2.07
CA ALA A 169 -2.25 4.67 -2.88
C ALA A 169 -2.00 3.17 -2.97
N PHE A 170 -1.78 2.64 -4.19
CA PHE A 170 -1.49 1.22 -4.43
C PHE A 170 -0.63 0.98 -5.66
N SER A 171 -0.17 -0.26 -5.86
CA SER A 171 0.77 -0.64 -6.92
C SER A 171 0.31 -1.88 -7.68
N ALA A 172 0.45 -1.87 -9.00
CA ALA A 172 0.05 -2.96 -9.87
C ALA A 172 0.78 -4.29 -9.58
N HIS A 173 2.11 -4.24 -9.32
CA HIS A 173 2.92 -5.44 -9.12
C HIS A 173 2.55 -6.30 -7.90
N LYS A 174 1.71 -5.80 -7.00
CA LYS A 174 1.17 -6.56 -5.87
C LYS A 174 -0.19 -7.18 -6.14
N MET A 175 -0.81 -6.87 -7.30
CA MET A 175 -2.13 -7.34 -7.71
C MET A 175 -2.10 -7.94 -9.12
N CYS A 176 -1.19 -8.87 -9.35
CA CYS A 176 -0.99 -9.59 -10.61
C CYS A 176 -0.62 -8.70 -11.82
N GLY A 177 -0.34 -7.42 -11.59
CA GLY A 177 0.00 -6.45 -12.63
C GLY A 177 1.51 -6.24 -12.81
N PRO A 178 1.90 -5.43 -13.79
CA PRO A 178 3.31 -5.16 -14.07
C PRO A 178 3.98 -4.31 -13.00
N THR A 179 5.32 -4.38 -12.95
CA THR A 179 6.15 -3.42 -12.21
C THR A 179 6.15 -2.06 -12.91
N GLY A 180 6.61 -1.00 -12.22
CA GLY A 180 6.79 0.33 -12.81
C GLY A 180 5.52 1.15 -12.94
N ILE A 181 4.38 0.66 -12.47
CA ILE A 181 3.13 1.42 -12.40
C ILE A 181 2.40 1.23 -11.08
N GLY A 182 1.80 2.30 -10.61
CA GLY A 182 0.92 2.37 -9.45
C GLY A 182 -0.10 3.48 -9.64
N VAL A 183 -0.89 3.71 -8.61
CA VAL A 183 -2.00 4.67 -8.62
C VAL A 183 -2.00 5.50 -7.34
N LEU A 184 -2.24 6.79 -7.50
CA LEU A 184 -2.83 7.64 -6.48
C LEU A 184 -4.27 7.92 -6.89
N TYR A 185 -5.23 7.47 -6.07
CA TYR A 185 -6.57 8.03 -6.05
C TYR A 185 -6.59 9.25 -5.15
N GLY A 186 -7.34 10.28 -5.55
CA GLY A 186 -7.61 11.44 -4.70
C GLY A 186 -8.99 12.04 -4.98
N LYS A 187 -9.62 12.63 -3.96
CA LYS A 187 -10.83 13.42 -4.14
C LYS A 187 -10.58 14.56 -5.12
N ALA A 188 -11.52 14.79 -6.05
CA ALA A 188 -11.33 15.74 -7.14
C ALA A 188 -11.02 17.16 -6.62
N GLU A 189 -11.71 17.62 -5.58
CA GLU A 189 -11.52 18.92 -4.96
C GLU A 189 -10.12 19.11 -4.36
N LEU A 190 -9.52 18.06 -3.82
CA LEU A 190 -8.13 18.09 -3.33
C LEU A 190 -7.16 18.12 -4.50
N LEU A 191 -7.32 17.22 -5.47
CA LEU A 191 -6.46 17.14 -6.64
C LEU A 191 -6.48 18.44 -7.46
N GLU A 192 -7.63 19.12 -7.59
CA GLU A 192 -7.76 20.38 -8.33
C GLU A 192 -6.96 21.51 -7.70
N THR A 193 -6.91 21.57 -6.38
CA THR A 193 -6.19 22.63 -5.64
C THR A 193 -4.69 22.34 -5.47
N MET A 194 -4.27 21.09 -5.57
CA MET A 194 -2.87 20.71 -5.44
C MET A 194 -1.99 21.30 -6.56
N PRO A 195 -0.77 21.79 -6.25
CA PRO A 195 0.23 22.09 -7.26
C PRO A 195 0.62 20.83 -8.08
N PRO A 196 1.08 20.98 -9.33
CA PRO A 196 1.69 19.86 -10.06
C PRO A 196 2.86 19.24 -9.30
N PHE A 197 3.08 17.93 -9.50
CA PHE A 197 4.18 17.19 -8.85
C PHE A 197 5.47 17.29 -9.65
N LEU A 198 5.41 16.95 -10.93
CA LEU A 198 6.52 17.02 -11.87
C LEU A 198 6.21 18.03 -12.97
N GLY A 199 7.23 18.70 -13.51
CA GLY A 199 7.10 19.63 -14.62
C GLY A 199 7.63 19.03 -15.90
N GLY A 200 6.88 19.21 -17.03
CA GLY A 200 7.30 18.71 -18.34
C GLY A 200 6.18 18.80 -19.37
N GLY A 201 6.32 18.03 -20.44
CA GLY A 201 5.26 17.86 -21.42
C GLY A 201 4.05 17.11 -20.86
N ASP A 202 2.93 17.15 -21.53
CA ASP A 202 1.62 16.58 -21.22
C ASP A 202 0.91 17.18 -20.01
N MET A 203 1.62 17.45 -18.91
CA MET A 203 1.03 18.05 -17.71
C MET A 203 0.70 19.54 -17.85
N ILE A 204 0.96 20.15 -18.99
CA ILE A 204 0.75 21.57 -19.27
C ILE A 204 -0.35 21.80 -20.31
N LYS A 205 -1.14 22.84 -20.13
CA LYS A 205 -2.11 23.35 -21.11
C LYS A 205 -1.50 24.45 -21.96
N GLU A 206 -0.63 25.26 -21.38
CA GLU A 206 0.04 26.39 -22.04
C GLU A 206 1.40 26.65 -21.38
N VAL A 207 2.43 26.89 -22.20
CA VAL A 207 3.75 27.33 -21.74
C VAL A 207 4.14 28.61 -22.48
N LYS A 208 4.61 29.59 -21.72
CA LYS A 208 5.25 30.82 -22.21
C LYS A 208 6.67 30.89 -21.66
N LEU A 209 7.48 31.80 -22.17
CA LEU A 209 8.87 31.97 -21.71
C LEU A 209 9.01 32.20 -20.19
N ARG A 210 8.01 32.78 -19.55
CA ARG A 210 8.07 33.17 -18.12
C ARG A 210 6.92 32.61 -17.26
N SER A 211 6.04 31.78 -17.83
CA SER A 211 4.89 31.22 -17.12
C SER A 211 4.38 29.95 -17.81
N PHE A 212 3.63 29.15 -17.07
CA PHE A 212 2.89 28.04 -17.61
C PHE A 212 1.51 27.92 -16.92
N ARG A 213 0.59 27.24 -17.58
CA ARG A 213 -0.66 26.78 -16.97
C ARG A 213 -0.69 25.26 -16.99
N PRO A 214 -0.96 24.60 -15.84
CA PRO A 214 -1.09 23.16 -15.78
C PRO A 214 -2.31 22.69 -16.58
N ASN A 215 -2.28 21.42 -16.97
CA ASN A 215 -3.39 20.73 -17.60
C ASN A 215 -4.49 20.43 -16.55
N THR A 216 -5.62 19.89 -17.01
CA THR A 216 -6.69 19.38 -16.15
C THR A 216 -6.34 18.01 -15.59
N LEU A 217 -7.12 17.53 -14.61
CA LEU A 217 -7.01 16.15 -14.08
C LEU A 217 -7.32 15.12 -15.18
N PRO A 218 -6.64 13.98 -15.17
CA PRO A 218 -5.53 13.56 -14.30
C PRO A 218 -4.17 14.07 -14.79
N HIS A 219 -4.06 14.53 -16.03
CA HIS A 219 -2.81 14.84 -16.75
C HIS A 219 -1.94 15.91 -16.08
N LYS A 220 -2.52 16.77 -15.25
CA LYS A 220 -1.80 17.74 -14.40
C LYS A 220 -0.67 17.11 -13.58
N PHE A 221 -0.78 15.83 -13.22
CA PHE A 221 0.19 15.11 -12.39
C PHE A 221 1.06 14.12 -13.18
N GLU A 222 0.80 13.97 -14.49
CA GLU A 222 1.44 12.97 -15.34
C GLU A 222 2.33 13.68 -16.37
N ALA A 223 3.59 13.95 -15.99
CA ALA A 223 4.54 14.66 -16.83
C ALA A 223 5.35 13.70 -17.71
N GLY A 224 5.47 14.01 -18.99
CA GLY A 224 6.25 13.25 -19.95
C GLY A 224 5.49 12.08 -20.57
N THR A 225 6.17 11.28 -21.39
CA THR A 225 5.58 10.06 -21.98
C THR A 225 5.35 9.05 -20.86
N PRO A 226 4.10 8.58 -20.64
CA PRO A 226 3.82 7.69 -19.53
C PRO A 226 4.21 6.23 -19.80
N ALA A 227 4.10 5.40 -18.78
CA ALA A 227 4.27 3.94 -18.83
C ALA A 227 3.05 3.28 -19.52
N ILE A 228 3.00 3.34 -20.86
CA ILE A 228 1.82 2.98 -21.67
C ILE A 228 1.53 1.48 -21.57
N ALA A 229 2.55 0.64 -21.77
CA ALA A 229 2.41 -0.81 -21.76
C ALA A 229 2.02 -1.31 -20.38
N GLU A 230 2.62 -0.73 -19.35
CA GLU A 230 2.38 -1.06 -17.96
C GLU A 230 0.94 -0.66 -17.54
N ALA A 231 0.44 0.49 -17.99
CA ALA A 231 -0.93 0.91 -17.70
C ALA A 231 -1.95 -0.06 -18.35
N ILE A 232 -1.73 -0.43 -19.61
CA ILE A 232 -2.60 -1.40 -20.32
C ILE A 232 -2.52 -2.77 -19.64
N GLY A 233 -1.32 -3.24 -19.27
CA GLY A 233 -1.12 -4.48 -18.52
C GLY A 233 -1.76 -4.43 -17.13
N PHE A 234 -1.79 -3.28 -16.47
CA PHE A 234 -2.50 -3.09 -15.21
C PHE A 234 -4.03 -3.24 -15.41
N GLY A 235 -4.58 -2.65 -16.49
CA GLY A 235 -5.98 -2.86 -16.85
C GLY A 235 -6.35 -4.34 -17.06
N ALA A 236 -5.44 -5.13 -17.66
CA ALA A 236 -5.64 -6.58 -17.82
C ALA A 236 -5.59 -7.33 -16.47
N ALA A 237 -4.72 -6.93 -15.54
CA ALA A 237 -4.70 -7.49 -14.19
C ALA A 237 -5.99 -7.19 -13.42
N VAL A 238 -6.53 -5.99 -13.56
CA VAL A 238 -7.84 -5.61 -12.98
C VAL A 238 -8.97 -6.47 -13.57
N ASP A 239 -8.98 -6.71 -14.87
CA ASP A 239 -9.96 -7.60 -15.51
C ASP A 239 -9.86 -9.02 -14.94
N TYR A 240 -8.64 -9.54 -14.77
CA TYR A 240 -8.41 -10.87 -14.20
C TYR A 240 -8.94 -10.99 -12.77
N LEU A 241 -8.56 -10.07 -11.88
CA LEU A 241 -9.01 -10.07 -10.49
C LEU A 241 -10.52 -9.87 -10.37
N SER A 242 -11.10 -9.02 -11.22
CA SER A 242 -12.55 -8.80 -11.28
C SER A 242 -13.30 -10.06 -11.73
N ALA A 243 -12.73 -10.82 -12.66
CA ALA A 243 -13.32 -12.06 -13.13
C ALA A 243 -13.27 -13.18 -12.08
N VAL A 244 -12.21 -13.24 -11.26
CA VAL A 244 -12.12 -14.16 -10.11
C VAL A 244 -13.08 -13.70 -9.01
N GLY A 245 -13.19 -12.40 -8.77
CA GLY A 245 -14.02 -11.77 -7.75
C GLY A 245 -13.29 -11.56 -6.44
N MET A 246 -13.20 -10.29 -5.98
CA MET A 246 -12.45 -9.93 -4.78
C MET A 246 -13.01 -10.56 -3.50
N ASP A 247 -14.31 -10.78 -3.41
CA ASP A 247 -14.93 -11.46 -2.27
C ASP A 247 -14.49 -12.94 -2.21
N ALA A 248 -14.37 -13.61 -3.35
CA ALA A 248 -13.87 -14.99 -3.45
C ALA A 248 -12.36 -15.08 -3.12
N ILE A 249 -11.56 -14.12 -3.60
CA ILE A 249 -10.13 -14.01 -3.29
C ILE A 249 -9.95 -13.85 -1.78
N SER A 250 -10.63 -12.90 -1.17
CA SER A 250 -10.53 -12.63 0.27
C SER A 250 -10.95 -13.84 1.11
N ALA A 251 -12.03 -14.53 0.74
CA ALA A 251 -12.48 -15.73 1.43
C ALA A 251 -11.45 -16.87 1.34
N TYR A 252 -10.90 -17.11 0.14
CA TYR A 252 -9.87 -18.12 -0.05
C TYR A 252 -8.58 -17.82 0.71
N GLU A 253 -8.15 -16.56 0.69
CA GLU A 253 -6.96 -16.13 1.43
C GLU A 253 -7.14 -16.24 2.93
N HIS A 254 -8.34 -15.95 3.44
CA HIS A 254 -8.66 -16.18 4.84
C HIS A 254 -8.51 -17.67 5.20
N GLU A 255 -9.08 -18.58 4.41
CA GLU A 255 -9.01 -20.03 4.62
C GLU A 255 -7.56 -20.57 4.59
N ILE A 256 -6.75 -20.15 3.59
CA ILE A 256 -5.36 -20.61 3.49
C ILE A 256 -4.47 -20.00 4.57
N THR A 257 -4.78 -18.77 5.00
CA THR A 257 -4.05 -18.11 6.08
C THR A 257 -4.35 -18.77 7.43
N GLU A 258 -5.62 -19.07 7.71
CA GLU A 258 -6.02 -19.82 8.90
C GLU A 258 -5.28 -21.15 8.98
N TYR A 259 -5.33 -21.93 7.90
CA TYR A 259 -4.61 -23.19 7.81
C TYR A 259 -3.10 -23.01 8.05
N ALA A 260 -2.49 -22.00 7.44
CA ALA A 260 -1.06 -21.74 7.62
C ALA A 260 -0.69 -21.35 9.05
N LEU A 261 -1.51 -20.55 9.72
CA LEU A 261 -1.29 -20.14 11.12
C LEU A 261 -1.40 -21.35 12.05
N GLU A 262 -2.44 -22.17 11.92
CA GLU A 262 -2.61 -23.40 12.69
C GLU A 262 -1.38 -24.31 12.55
N ARG A 263 -0.92 -24.56 11.32
CA ARG A 263 0.22 -25.42 11.03
C ARG A 263 1.55 -24.85 11.54
N LEU A 264 1.74 -23.52 11.50
CA LEU A 264 2.95 -22.88 12.02
C LEU A 264 3.00 -22.92 13.55
N GLU A 265 1.86 -22.73 14.23
CA GLU A 265 1.76 -22.76 15.69
C GLU A 265 2.05 -24.16 16.28
N GLU A 266 1.87 -25.24 15.51
CA GLU A 266 2.25 -26.60 15.92
C GLU A 266 3.77 -26.79 16.01
N ILE A 267 4.59 -25.90 15.43
CA ILE A 267 6.04 -26.06 15.39
C ILE A 267 6.68 -25.48 16.65
N PRO A 268 7.30 -26.30 17.51
CA PRO A 268 7.94 -25.81 18.73
C PRO A 268 9.08 -24.83 18.42
N GLY A 269 9.06 -23.67 19.08
CA GLY A 269 10.05 -22.60 18.89
C GLY A 269 9.67 -21.58 17.83
N ILE A 270 8.56 -21.75 17.13
CA ILE A 270 7.99 -20.72 16.26
C ILE A 270 7.14 -19.74 17.10
N LYS A 271 7.32 -18.45 16.84
CA LYS A 271 6.45 -17.38 17.32
C LYS A 271 5.95 -16.60 16.11
N VAL A 272 4.63 -16.63 15.88
CA VAL A 272 3.97 -15.84 14.83
C VAL A 272 3.56 -14.48 15.40
N PHE A 273 3.66 -13.43 14.58
CA PHE A 273 3.31 -12.05 14.94
C PHE A 273 2.05 -11.59 14.20
N GLY A 274 1.29 -10.73 14.87
CA GLY A 274 0.08 -10.10 14.35
C GLY A 274 -1.20 -10.66 14.96
N PRO A 275 -2.36 -10.13 14.56
CA PRO A 275 -3.64 -10.48 15.13
C PRO A 275 -4.12 -11.87 14.71
N SER A 276 -5.27 -12.28 15.30
CA SER A 276 -6.02 -13.46 14.87
C SER A 276 -6.44 -13.35 13.39
N VAL A 277 -6.73 -14.49 12.77
CA VAL A 277 -7.05 -14.59 11.33
C VAL A 277 -8.21 -13.68 10.90
N ASP A 278 -9.21 -13.45 11.76
CA ASP A 278 -10.36 -12.56 11.48
C ASP A 278 -9.98 -11.10 11.19
N LYS A 279 -8.78 -10.70 11.64
CA LYS A 279 -8.26 -9.33 11.46
C LYS A 279 -6.98 -9.30 10.64
N LYS A 280 -6.71 -10.37 9.90
CA LYS A 280 -5.44 -10.60 9.24
C LYS A 280 -5.63 -10.98 7.77
N GLY A 281 -4.81 -10.40 6.91
CA GLY A 281 -4.68 -10.84 5.51
C GLY A 281 -3.59 -11.88 5.34
N GLY A 282 -3.36 -12.33 4.12
CA GLY A 282 -2.52 -13.45 3.68
C GLY A 282 -1.03 -13.38 4.01
N VAL A 283 -0.67 -13.07 5.26
CA VAL A 283 0.73 -12.90 5.71
C VAL A 283 0.96 -13.57 7.05
N ALA A 284 2.01 -14.38 7.16
CA ALA A 284 2.52 -14.94 8.40
C ALA A 284 3.99 -14.52 8.59
N SER A 285 4.23 -13.54 9.48
CA SER A 285 5.58 -13.16 9.92
C SER A 285 5.90 -13.90 11.21
N PHE A 286 7.07 -14.55 11.26
CA PHE A 286 7.45 -15.36 12.40
C PHE A 286 8.94 -15.27 12.71
N THR A 287 9.29 -15.58 13.95
CA THR A 287 10.66 -15.88 14.40
C THR A 287 10.76 -17.37 14.74
N PHE A 288 11.98 -17.89 14.72
CA PHE A 288 12.28 -19.24 15.16
C PHE A 288 13.39 -19.18 16.21
N ASP A 289 13.16 -19.79 17.37
CA ASP A 289 14.07 -19.74 18.49
C ASP A 289 15.47 -20.20 18.12
N GLY A 290 16.47 -19.36 18.40
CA GLY A 290 17.89 -19.67 18.13
C GLY A 290 18.31 -19.63 16.66
N VAL A 291 17.40 -19.39 15.69
CA VAL A 291 17.72 -19.37 14.27
C VAL A 291 17.47 -18.00 13.66
N HIS A 292 18.48 -17.46 12.99
CA HIS A 292 18.33 -16.16 12.34
C HIS A 292 17.40 -16.26 11.12
N PRO A 293 16.48 -15.31 10.88
CA PRO A 293 15.54 -15.37 9.75
C PRO A 293 16.17 -15.54 8.37
N HIS A 294 17.39 -15.03 8.14
CA HIS A 294 18.12 -15.25 6.89
C HIS A 294 18.53 -16.72 6.71
N ASP A 295 18.90 -17.40 7.79
CA ASP A 295 19.27 -18.83 7.73
C ASP A 295 18.02 -19.67 7.45
N VAL A 296 16.89 -19.34 8.07
CA VAL A 296 15.60 -19.95 7.74
C VAL A 296 15.29 -19.81 6.25
N ALA A 297 15.35 -18.57 5.72
CA ALA A 297 15.05 -18.30 4.31
C ALA A 297 16.02 -19.03 3.37
N GLN A 298 17.33 -19.08 3.69
CA GLN A 298 18.35 -19.72 2.87
C GLN A 298 18.18 -21.24 2.81
N ILE A 299 17.76 -21.86 3.91
CA ILE A 299 17.53 -23.31 3.94
C ILE A 299 16.26 -23.67 3.18
N LEU A 300 15.18 -22.91 3.39
CA LEU A 300 13.92 -23.10 2.68
C LEU A 300 14.08 -22.94 1.16
N ASP A 301 14.91 -22.00 0.70
CA ASP A 301 15.18 -21.75 -0.72
C ASP A 301 15.80 -22.98 -1.41
N ARG A 302 16.60 -23.80 -0.70
CA ARG A 302 17.17 -25.06 -1.24
C ARG A 302 16.10 -26.07 -1.62
N ASP A 303 14.95 -26.02 -0.98
CA ASP A 303 13.79 -26.86 -1.25
C ASP A 303 12.75 -26.15 -2.16
N GLY A 304 13.11 -24.98 -2.75
CA GLY A 304 12.25 -24.20 -3.63
C GLY A 304 11.16 -23.41 -2.90
N ILE A 305 11.31 -23.20 -1.58
CA ILE A 305 10.33 -22.48 -0.75
C ILE A 305 10.84 -21.06 -0.52
N ALA A 306 10.18 -20.08 -1.15
CA ALA A 306 10.56 -18.68 -1.08
C ALA A 306 9.84 -17.95 0.07
N VAL A 307 10.60 -17.52 1.08
CA VAL A 307 10.13 -16.62 2.13
C VAL A 307 11.00 -15.37 2.15
N ARG A 308 10.47 -14.27 2.66
CA ARG A 308 11.25 -13.04 2.84
C ARG A 308 11.78 -12.98 4.26
N ALA A 309 13.09 -12.66 4.43
CA ALA A 309 13.71 -12.40 5.72
C ALA A 309 14.08 -10.92 5.89
N GLY A 310 14.00 -10.37 7.10
CA GLY A 310 14.43 -9.01 7.45
C GLY A 310 13.34 -8.18 8.12
N HIS A 311 13.47 -6.84 8.00
CA HIS A 311 12.52 -5.86 8.58
C HIS A 311 11.29 -5.61 7.69
N HIS A 312 11.21 -6.17 6.49
CA HIS A 312 10.12 -5.99 5.52
C HIS A 312 9.80 -4.51 5.22
N CYS A 313 10.80 -3.64 5.28
CA CYS A 313 10.66 -2.18 5.16
C CYS A 313 9.74 -1.55 6.24
N ALA A 314 9.72 -2.12 7.45
CA ALA A 314 9.01 -1.63 8.62
C ALA A 314 9.90 -1.82 9.87
N GLN A 315 11.09 -1.22 9.85
CA GLN A 315 12.07 -1.35 10.94
C GLN A 315 11.52 -0.85 12.28
N PRO A 316 10.81 0.31 12.39
CA PRO A 316 10.27 0.76 13.67
C PRO A 316 9.34 -0.25 14.32
N LEU A 317 8.55 -0.98 13.53
CA LEU A 317 7.68 -2.04 14.03
C LEU A 317 8.46 -3.21 14.65
N HIS A 318 9.59 -3.59 14.05
CA HIS A 318 10.47 -4.63 14.59
C HIS A 318 11.14 -4.17 15.89
N GLU A 319 11.57 -2.92 15.96
CA GLU A 319 12.11 -2.30 17.18
C GLU A 319 11.06 -2.27 18.31
N LYS A 320 9.79 -1.96 17.98
CA LYS A 320 8.66 -2.00 18.93
C LYS A 320 8.47 -3.38 19.55
N PHE A 321 8.58 -4.45 18.77
CA PHE A 321 8.48 -5.84 19.26
C PHE A 321 9.80 -6.36 19.86
N GLY A 322 10.87 -5.58 19.85
CA GLY A 322 12.19 -5.98 20.38
C GLY A 322 12.82 -7.14 19.60
N ILE A 323 12.53 -7.26 18.31
CA ILE A 323 13.03 -8.33 17.44
C ILE A 323 13.91 -7.77 16.32
N PRO A 324 15.04 -8.43 16.01
CA PRO A 324 15.96 -7.95 14.98
C PRO A 324 15.44 -8.12 13.56
N ALA A 325 14.64 -9.14 13.31
CA ALA A 325 14.07 -9.45 12.00
C ALA A 325 13.03 -10.57 12.13
N THR A 326 12.23 -10.79 11.08
CA THR A 326 11.32 -11.93 10.93
C THR A 326 11.52 -12.62 9.59
N SER A 327 11.14 -13.92 9.53
CA SER A 327 10.80 -14.59 8.28
C SER A 327 9.33 -14.34 7.99
N ARG A 328 8.96 -14.07 6.72
CA ARG A 328 7.59 -13.79 6.31
C ARG A 328 7.19 -14.71 5.15
N ALA A 329 6.21 -15.56 5.40
CA ALA A 329 5.45 -16.22 4.35
C ALA A 329 4.29 -15.33 3.92
N SER A 330 3.99 -15.29 2.64
CA SER A 330 2.88 -14.52 2.08
C SER A 330 2.06 -15.43 1.18
N PHE A 331 0.75 -15.43 1.34
CA PHE A 331 -0.20 -16.24 0.61
C PHE A 331 -1.07 -15.35 -0.27
N TYR A 332 -1.40 -15.83 -1.47
CA TYR A 332 -2.27 -15.15 -2.40
C TYR A 332 -3.16 -16.16 -3.11
N LEU A 333 -4.07 -15.70 -3.95
CA LEU A 333 -5.08 -16.47 -4.66
C LEU A 333 -4.58 -17.72 -5.41
N TYR A 334 -3.28 -17.87 -5.62
CA TYR A 334 -2.66 -18.99 -6.34
C TYR A 334 -1.90 -19.99 -5.44
N ASN A 335 -1.77 -19.70 -4.15
CA ASN A 335 -1.11 -20.64 -3.23
C ASN A 335 -2.07 -21.73 -2.78
N THR A 336 -1.53 -22.91 -2.43
CA THR A 336 -2.30 -24.09 -2.05
C THR A 336 -1.96 -24.56 -0.63
N ARG A 337 -2.81 -25.43 -0.06
CA ARG A 337 -2.55 -26.04 1.26
C ARG A 337 -1.29 -26.94 1.23
N GLU A 338 -1.04 -27.60 0.10
CA GLU A 338 0.16 -28.43 -0.11
C GLU A 338 1.44 -27.58 -0.04
N GLU A 339 1.40 -26.34 -0.55
CA GLU A 339 2.54 -25.41 -0.44
C GLU A 339 2.73 -24.93 1.01
N VAL A 340 1.67 -24.77 1.79
CA VAL A 340 1.76 -24.54 3.25
C VAL A 340 2.41 -25.74 3.95
N ASP A 341 1.99 -26.95 3.62
CA ASP A 341 2.61 -28.16 4.20
C ASP A 341 4.08 -28.29 3.81
N MET A 342 4.46 -27.90 2.59
CA MET A 342 5.87 -27.83 2.19
C MET A 342 6.65 -26.83 3.04
N LEU A 343 6.10 -25.64 3.30
CA LEU A 343 6.71 -24.65 4.18
C LEU A 343 6.93 -25.19 5.59
N VAL A 344 5.92 -25.81 6.18
CA VAL A 344 5.97 -26.43 7.53
C VAL A 344 7.06 -27.52 7.58
N ASN A 345 7.06 -28.43 6.60
CA ASN A 345 8.08 -29.48 6.51
C ASN A 345 9.50 -28.90 6.34
N GLY A 346 9.64 -27.84 5.55
CA GLY A 346 10.91 -27.11 5.40
C GLY A 346 11.39 -26.51 6.72
N ILE A 347 10.49 -25.93 7.53
CA ILE A 347 10.84 -25.38 8.85
C ILE A 347 11.28 -26.51 9.81
N TYR A 348 10.65 -27.69 9.77
CA TYR A 348 11.13 -28.83 10.57
C TYR A 348 12.56 -29.24 10.18
N LYS A 349 12.94 -29.20 8.89
CA LYS A 349 14.33 -29.44 8.46
C LYS A 349 15.28 -28.36 8.99
N VAL A 350 14.84 -27.09 9.01
CA VAL A 350 15.62 -26.02 9.65
C VAL A 350 15.88 -26.37 11.12
N LYS A 351 14.86 -26.84 11.84
CA LYS A 351 14.98 -27.26 13.24
C LYS A 351 16.01 -28.38 13.44
N GLU A 352 15.99 -29.39 12.58
CA GLU A 352 16.94 -30.51 12.65
C GLU A 352 18.41 -30.08 12.44
N LEU A 353 18.64 -29.01 11.69
CA LEU A 353 19.98 -28.48 11.41
C LEU A 353 20.57 -27.62 12.54
N PHE A 354 19.73 -26.99 13.34
CA PHE A 354 20.12 -26.03 14.40
C PHE A 354 19.82 -26.53 15.82
N GLY A 355 19.01 -27.54 15.97
CA GLY A 355 18.61 -28.14 17.26
C GLY A 355 19.23 -29.46 17.49
#